data_e49ba04737af43b3b8921ae67b554f09
#
_entry.id   e49ba04737af43b3b8921ae67b554f09
#
_cell.length_a   1.000
_cell.length_b   1.000
_cell.length_c   1.000
_cell.angle_alpha   90.00
_cell.angle_beta   90.00
_cell.angle_gamma   90.00
#
_symmetry.space_group_name_H-M   'P 1'
#
loop_
_entity.id
_entity.type
_entity.pdbx_description
1 polymer ?
#
loop_
_entity_poly.entity_id
_entity_poly.type
_entity_poly.pdbx_seq_one_letter_code
_entity_poly.pdbx_strand_id
1 'polypeptide(L)'
;MRKILFFLIAVTGLISCKKKPEFVLQAELQNYPSDEILVVYDDPVSKLDTIVPENGKFIYTFAPDTLTLFRLVSPDNGQTIPVVADKSLHMNLTGTFDNPVISGDGENGEYGKFLESIQDIKDDRTAVSKKAEEFITLHPQSFISAYLINDYFVQVPQPDIEKIRSLIDPLGGSVKDSRVLGVVLKSMPTKDKNERDEKYLAYFSCKDRNGKYITWSSSTENSYTLLNFWASWDKTSMAVRDSLTEMVKKLPEDKFRVLNISLDYEKEKWLDACKDDSKQWIEVCDYKGWGNQVVKQNNIYKLPTNILIDRNRKVIDKD
;
A
#
# COMPACT_ATOMS: atom_id res chain seq x y z
N MET A 1 50.25 -9.70 -71.81
CA MET A 1 50.11 -10.00 -70.40
C MET A 1 49.05 -9.09 -69.78
N ARG A 2 47.87 -9.57 -69.55
CA ARG A 2 46.69 -8.81 -69.11
C ARG A 2 46.58 -8.98 -67.60
N LYS A 3 46.82 -7.92 -66.79
CA LYS A 3 46.66 -7.95 -65.33
C LYS A 3 45.17 -7.73 -65.01
N ILE A 4 44.56 -8.77 -64.41
CA ILE A 4 43.19 -8.68 -63.88
C ILE A 4 43.30 -8.18 -62.44
N LEU A 5 42.72 -6.98 -62.21
CA LEU A 5 42.66 -6.39 -60.90
C LEU A 5 41.35 -6.81 -60.21
N PHE A 6 41.45 -7.69 -59.20
CA PHE A 6 40.31 -8.05 -58.37
C PHE A 6 39.99 -6.95 -57.37
N PHE A 7 38.81 -6.34 -57.54
CA PHE A 7 38.27 -5.40 -56.59
C PHE A 7 37.49 -6.17 -55.53
N LEU A 8 38.07 -6.24 -54.34
CA LEU A 8 37.41 -6.86 -53.18
C LEU A 8 36.46 -5.82 -52.57
N ILE A 9 35.13 -5.95 -52.81
CA ILE A 9 34.13 -5.13 -52.16
C ILE A 9 33.89 -5.68 -50.78
N ALA A 10 34.45 -5.00 -49.75
CA ALA A 10 34.13 -5.28 -48.35
C ALA A 10 32.72 -4.74 -48.03
N VAL A 11 31.73 -5.62 -47.99
CA VAL A 11 30.39 -5.27 -47.50
C VAL A 11 30.47 -5.23 -45.98
N THR A 12 30.68 -4.02 -45.43
CA THR A 12 30.51 -3.77 -44.01
C THR A 12 29.01 -3.75 -43.68
N GLY A 13 28.51 -4.89 -43.28
CA GLY A 13 27.17 -5.01 -42.71
C GLY A 13 27.09 -4.15 -41.41
N LEU A 14 26.44 -3.01 -41.52
CA LEU A 14 26.02 -2.23 -40.34
C LEU A 14 24.94 -3.03 -39.61
N ILE A 15 25.35 -3.83 -38.63
CA ILE A 15 24.44 -4.39 -37.65
C ILE A 15 24.00 -3.21 -36.78
N SER A 16 22.94 -2.53 -37.21
CA SER A 16 22.24 -1.57 -36.38
C SER A 16 21.49 -2.36 -35.30
N CYS A 17 22.12 -2.55 -34.15
CA CYS A 17 21.41 -2.92 -32.94
C CYS A 17 20.39 -1.79 -32.66
N LYS A 18 19.14 -1.97 -33.07
CA LYS A 18 18.07 -1.10 -32.61
C LYS A 18 17.97 -1.29 -31.11
N LYS A 19 18.41 -0.30 -30.32
CA LYS A 19 18.12 -0.26 -28.87
C LYS A 19 16.62 -0.44 -28.70
N LYS A 20 16.21 -1.35 -27.80
CA LYS A 20 14.80 -1.45 -27.42
C LYS A 20 14.38 -0.09 -26.86
N PRO A 21 13.17 0.39 -27.18
CA PRO A 21 12.66 1.65 -26.61
C PRO A 21 12.54 1.50 -25.09
N GLU A 22 13.14 2.42 -24.36
CA GLU A 22 13.22 2.41 -22.91
C GLU A 22 12.22 3.40 -22.30
N PHE A 23 11.67 3.07 -21.15
CA PHE A 23 11.06 4.03 -20.23
C PHE A 23 12.17 4.77 -19.50
N VAL A 24 12.00 6.07 -19.28
CA VAL A 24 12.96 6.90 -18.56
C VAL A 24 12.25 7.70 -17.47
N LEU A 25 12.62 7.46 -16.23
CA LEU A 25 12.25 8.29 -15.07
C LEU A 25 13.49 9.08 -14.65
N GLN A 26 13.42 10.40 -14.75
CA GLN A 26 14.43 11.31 -14.24
C GLN A 26 13.90 12.02 -13.00
N ALA A 27 14.67 12.05 -11.92
CA ALA A 27 14.25 12.67 -10.67
C ALA A 27 15.31 13.61 -10.08
N GLU A 28 14.81 14.67 -9.45
CA GLU A 28 15.58 15.59 -8.61
C GLU A 28 14.73 15.97 -7.39
N LEU A 29 14.83 15.15 -6.33
CA LEU A 29 14.09 15.33 -5.10
C LEU A 29 14.83 16.26 -4.14
N GLN A 30 14.08 17.20 -3.55
CA GLN A 30 14.60 18.13 -2.55
C GLN A 30 14.47 17.50 -1.16
N ASN A 31 15.51 17.67 -0.32
CA ASN A 31 15.48 17.24 1.08
C ASN A 31 15.06 15.78 1.29
N TYR A 32 15.40 14.88 0.37
CA TYR A 32 15.08 13.47 0.53
C TYR A 32 16.00 12.86 1.61
N PRO A 33 15.44 12.32 2.71
CA PRO A 33 16.24 11.95 3.89
C PRO A 33 16.85 10.56 3.81
N SER A 34 16.32 9.68 2.97
CA SER A 34 16.78 8.29 2.88
C SER A 34 17.89 8.09 1.86
N ASP A 35 18.71 7.08 2.11
CA ASP A 35 19.76 6.65 1.18
C ASP A 35 19.21 5.81 0.01
N GLU A 36 17.97 5.36 0.09
CA GLU A 36 17.34 4.50 -0.92
C GLU A 36 15.86 4.82 -1.16
N ILE A 37 15.39 4.47 -2.35
CA ILE A 37 13.97 4.47 -2.74
C ILE A 37 13.65 3.06 -3.20
N LEU A 38 12.60 2.46 -2.65
CA LEU A 38 12.15 1.15 -3.11
C LEU A 38 11.28 1.30 -4.36
N VAL A 39 11.48 0.42 -5.35
CA VAL A 39 10.66 0.32 -6.56
C VAL A 39 9.84 -0.95 -6.45
N VAL A 40 8.56 -0.80 -6.13
CA VAL A 40 7.64 -1.91 -5.93
C VAL A 40 6.79 -2.09 -7.17
N TYR A 41 7.04 -3.16 -7.93
CA TYR A 41 6.30 -3.47 -9.14
C TYR A 41 4.94 -4.09 -8.80
N ASP A 42 3.88 -3.53 -9.37
CA ASP A 42 2.50 -3.98 -9.17
C ASP A 42 2.02 -4.87 -10.34
N ASP A 43 2.27 -4.48 -11.60
CA ASP A 43 1.89 -5.23 -12.81
C ASP A 43 2.95 -5.08 -13.91
N PRO A 44 3.12 -6.08 -14.80
CA PRO A 44 2.50 -7.41 -14.80
C PRO A 44 3.18 -8.38 -13.84
N VAL A 45 4.34 -8.00 -13.30
CA VAL A 45 5.14 -8.83 -12.39
C VAL A 45 5.21 -8.20 -11.01
N SER A 46 5.32 -9.05 -10.00
CA SER A 46 5.66 -8.61 -8.65
C SER A 46 7.17 -8.69 -8.47
N LYS A 47 7.83 -7.55 -8.39
CA LYS A 47 9.28 -7.43 -8.24
C LYS A 47 9.56 -6.28 -7.28
N LEU A 48 10.63 -6.39 -6.53
CA LEU A 48 11.23 -5.32 -5.75
C LEU A 48 12.56 -4.95 -6.38
N ASP A 49 12.80 -3.64 -6.51
CA ASP A 49 14.08 -3.07 -6.91
C ASP A 49 14.42 -1.89 -6.00
N THR A 50 15.63 -1.38 -6.05
CA THR A 50 16.07 -0.27 -5.21
C THR A 50 16.83 0.76 -6.04
N ILE A 51 16.54 2.02 -5.81
CA ILE A 51 17.25 3.16 -6.36
C ILE A 51 18.05 3.80 -5.21
N VAL A 52 19.32 4.09 -5.44
CA VAL A 52 20.17 4.86 -4.54
C VAL A 52 20.33 6.26 -5.15
N PRO A 53 19.61 7.28 -4.63
CA PRO A 53 19.71 8.64 -5.16
C PRO A 53 21.02 9.31 -4.72
N GLU A 54 21.67 10.02 -5.61
CA GLU A 54 22.83 10.84 -5.29
C GLU A 54 22.39 12.29 -5.05
N ASN A 55 22.39 12.77 -3.82
CA ASN A 55 21.88 14.09 -3.44
C ASN A 55 20.43 14.33 -3.94
N GLY A 56 19.57 13.34 -3.82
CA GLY A 56 18.18 13.38 -4.27
C GLY A 56 17.98 13.20 -5.78
N LYS A 57 19.06 12.99 -6.55
CA LYS A 57 19.00 12.83 -8.02
C LYS A 57 19.18 11.39 -8.42
N PHE A 58 18.38 10.96 -9.40
CA PHE A 58 18.54 9.65 -10.03
C PHE A 58 17.91 9.60 -11.43
N ILE A 59 18.36 8.62 -12.20
CA ILE A 59 17.71 8.24 -13.47
C ILE A 59 17.42 6.73 -13.37
N TYR A 60 16.17 6.37 -13.56
CA TYR A 60 15.75 4.97 -13.57
C TYR A 60 15.23 4.61 -14.96
N THR A 61 15.87 3.65 -15.61
CA THR A 61 15.56 3.26 -16.99
C THR A 61 15.42 1.75 -17.10
N PHE A 62 14.46 1.30 -17.88
CA PHE A 62 14.34 -0.08 -18.31
C PHE A 62 13.51 -0.17 -19.60
N ALA A 63 13.62 -1.28 -20.31
CA ALA A 63 12.85 -1.56 -21.51
C ALA A 63 11.65 -2.44 -21.17
N PRO A 64 10.44 -1.89 -20.94
CA PRO A 64 9.28 -2.68 -20.63
C PRO A 64 8.85 -3.49 -21.87
N ASP A 65 8.56 -4.78 -21.67
CA ASP A 65 7.97 -5.58 -22.75
C ASP A 65 6.50 -5.22 -22.98
N THR A 66 5.78 -4.85 -21.93
CA THR A 66 4.40 -4.37 -21.91
C THR A 66 4.27 -3.23 -20.89
N LEU A 67 3.13 -2.54 -20.90
CA LEU A 67 2.80 -1.55 -19.88
C LEU A 67 3.07 -2.13 -18.48
N THR A 68 3.80 -1.37 -17.68
CA THR A 68 4.28 -1.79 -16.37
C THR A 68 3.90 -0.76 -15.33
N LEU A 69 3.28 -1.23 -14.25
CA LEU A 69 2.89 -0.41 -13.10
C LEU A 69 3.85 -0.67 -11.96
N PHE A 70 4.35 0.39 -11.35
CA PHE A 70 5.13 0.29 -10.12
C PHE A 70 4.95 1.54 -9.25
N ARG A 71 5.37 1.44 -8.00
CA ARG A 71 5.41 2.57 -7.08
C ARG A 71 6.83 2.82 -6.62
N LEU A 72 7.20 4.09 -6.56
CA LEU A 72 8.31 4.52 -5.74
C LEU A 72 7.82 4.56 -4.29
N VAL A 73 8.57 3.99 -3.36
CA VAL A 73 8.18 3.92 -1.94
C VAL A 73 9.33 4.48 -1.11
N SER A 74 9.03 5.47 -0.27
CA SER A 74 9.97 5.96 0.74
C SER A 74 10.01 4.99 1.92
N PRO A 75 11.17 4.39 2.25
CA PRO A 75 11.26 3.45 3.37
C PRO A 75 11.02 4.09 4.74
N ASP A 76 11.23 5.42 4.87
CA ASP A 76 11.12 6.11 6.16
C ASP A 76 9.68 6.28 6.63
N ASN A 77 8.75 6.52 5.72
CA ASN A 77 7.36 6.88 6.05
C ASN A 77 6.31 6.09 5.26
N GLY A 78 6.75 5.21 4.35
CA GLY A 78 5.86 4.38 3.54
C GLY A 78 5.08 5.14 2.46
N GLN A 79 5.37 6.43 2.24
CA GLN A 79 4.75 7.20 1.17
C GLN A 79 5.06 6.60 -0.20
N THR A 80 4.11 6.75 -1.12
CA THR A 80 4.20 6.12 -2.44
C THR A 80 3.91 7.11 -3.56
N ILE A 81 4.62 6.96 -4.66
CA ILE A 81 4.37 7.68 -5.92
C ILE A 81 4.12 6.63 -7.01
N PRO A 82 2.91 6.53 -7.57
CA PRO A 82 2.62 5.59 -8.64
C PRO A 82 3.28 6.03 -9.95
N VAL A 83 3.74 5.07 -10.73
CA VAL A 83 4.38 5.26 -12.03
C VAL A 83 3.81 4.28 -13.04
N VAL A 84 3.44 4.82 -14.20
CA VAL A 84 3.01 4.03 -15.36
C VAL A 84 4.13 4.07 -16.40
N ALA A 85 4.77 2.95 -16.63
CA ALA A 85 5.87 2.82 -17.57
C ALA A 85 5.45 2.05 -18.83
N ASP A 86 5.71 2.62 -20.00
CA ASP A 86 5.60 1.96 -21.28
C ASP A 86 6.75 2.39 -22.19
N LYS A 87 6.86 1.77 -23.33
CA LYS A 87 7.95 2.00 -24.30
C LYS A 87 8.03 3.46 -24.68
N SER A 88 9.24 4.02 -24.58
CA SER A 88 9.54 5.41 -24.94
C SER A 88 8.80 6.49 -24.15
N LEU A 89 8.14 6.18 -23.04
CA LEU A 89 7.59 7.19 -22.16
C LEU A 89 8.68 7.79 -21.27
N HIS A 90 8.52 9.08 -20.96
CA HIS A 90 9.40 9.82 -20.07
C HIS A 90 8.59 10.40 -18.90
N MET A 91 9.17 10.37 -17.74
CA MET A 91 8.63 10.98 -16.52
C MET A 91 9.72 11.79 -15.83
N ASN A 92 9.40 13.03 -15.45
CA ASN A 92 10.24 13.85 -14.58
C ASN A 92 9.57 14.01 -13.23
N LEU A 93 10.35 13.82 -12.18
CA LEU A 93 9.92 13.92 -10.79
C LEU A 93 10.79 14.94 -10.05
N THR A 94 10.19 16.00 -9.54
CA THR A 94 10.87 17.06 -8.77
C THR A 94 10.08 17.38 -7.48
N GLY A 95 10.50 18.38 -6.73
CA GLY A 95 9.89 18.74 -5.46
C GLY A 95 10.38 17.85 -4.31
N THR A 96 9.54 17.60 -3.32
CA THR A 96 9.83 16.66 -2.24
C THR A 96 9.05 15.36 -2.45
N PHE A 97 9.44 14.28 -1.78
CA PHE A 97 8.70 13.01 -1.88
C PHE A 97 7.25 13.15 -1.35
N ASP A 98 7.06 14.02 -0.34
CA ASP A 98 5.74 14.32 0.25
C ASP A 98 4.88 15.23 -0.62
N ASN A 99 5.51 16.03 -1.46
CA ASN A 99 4.87 16.98 -2.35
C ASN A 99 5.53 16.92 -3.74
N PRO A 100 5.32 15.82 -4.48
CA PRO A 100 5.98 15.60 -5.75
C PRO A 100 5.39 16.50 -6.85
N VAL A 101 6.26 17.02 -7.68
CA VAL A 101 5.91 17.68 -8.93
C VAL A 101 6.28 16.74 -10.06
N ILE A 102 5.26 16.25 -10.75
CA ILE A 102 5.38 15.25 -11.81
C ILE A 102 5.05 15.88 -13.15
N SER A 103 5.90 15.64 -14.15
CA SER A 103 5.62 15.96 -15.55
C SER A 103 6.10 14.81 -16.44
N GLY A 104 5.56 14.72 -17.64
CA GLY A 104 5.96 13.66 -18.58
C GLY A 104 4.84 13.25 -19.52
N ASP A 105 5.02 12.08 -20.13
CA ASP A 105 4.14 11.59 -21.15
C ASP A 105 2.97 10.76 -20.54
N GLY A 106 1.86 10.70 -21.26
CA GLY A 106 0.73 9.83 -20.96
C GLY A 106 0.15 10.02 -19.56
N GLU A 107 -0.14 8.90 -18.89
CA GLU A 107 -0.81 8.91 -17.59
C GLU A 107 0.00 9.57 -16.47
N ASN A 108 1.35 9.54 -16.55
CA ASN A 108 2.19 10.24 -15.57
C ASN A 108 2.00 11.76 -15.65
N GLY A 109 1.91 12.32 -16.87
CA GLY A 109 1.63 13.74 -17.06
C GLY A 109 0.22 14.14 -16.60
N GLU A 110 -0.78 13.29 -16.80
CA GLU A 110 -2.13 13.50 -16.28
C GLU A 110 -2.15 13.47 -14.75
N TYR A 111 -1.42 12.53 -14.15
CA TYR A 111 -1.27 12.47 -12.69
C TYR A 111 -0.59 13.73 -12.14
N GLY A 112 0.43 14.25 -12.83
CA GLY A 112 1.07 15.51 -12.45
C GLY A 112 0.08 16.69 -12.44
N LYS A 113 -0.80 16.80 -13.44
CA LYS A 113 -1.87 17.82 -13.48
C LYS A 113 -2.87 17.64 -12.33
N PHE A 114 -3.22 16.40 -11.99
CA PHE A 114 -4.05 16.12 -10.83
C PHE A 114 -3.38 16.62 -9.55
N LEU A 115 -2.12 16.29 -9.31
CA LEU A 115 -1.35 16.76 -8.14
C LEU A 115 -1.28 18.29 -8.07
N GLU A 116 -1.06 18.97 -9.19
CA GLU A 116 -1.09 20.43 -9.27
C GLU A 116 -2.48 20.98 -8.87
N SER A 117 -3.56 20.34 -9.33
CA SER A 117 -4.94 20.78 -9.05
C SER A 117 -5.37 20.68 -7.59
N ILE A 118 -4.65 19.90 -6.78
CA ILE A 118 -4.94 19.69 -5.37
C ILE A 118 -3.97 20.42 -4.43
N GLN A 119 -2.96 21.11 -4.93
CA GLN A 119 -1.92 21.76 -4.13
C GLN A 119 -2.48 22.66 -3.02
N ASP A 120 -3.44 23.53 -3.38
CA ASP A 120 -4.01 24.51 -2.45
C ASP A 120 -5.04 23.90 -1.47
N ILE A 121 -5.46 22.65 -1.71
CA ILE A 121 -6.51 21.97 -0.95
C ILE A 121 -6.04 20.66 -0.30
N LYS A 122 -4.74 20.35 -0.32
CA LYS A 122 -4.19 19.07 0.12
C LYS A 122 -4.55 18.68 1.56
N ASP A 123 -4.77 19.68 2.42
CA ASP A 123 -5.14 19.50 3.82
C ASP A 123 -6.66 19.28 4.00
N ASP A 124 -7.47 19.57 2.99
CA ASP A 124 -8.90 19.24 2.95
C ASP A 124 -9.15 17.92 2.22
N ARG A 125 -9.15 16.84 2.98
CA ARG A 125 -9.34 15.49 2.43
C ARG A 125 -10.63 15.35 1.64
N THR A 126 -11.71 16.03 2.03
CA THR A 126 -12.99 15.97 1.32
C THR A 126 -12.89 16.62 -0.06
N ALA A 127 -12.25 17.80 -0.13
CA ALA A 127 -12.02 18.49 -1.39
C ALA A 127 -11.09 17.69 -2.32
N VAL A 128 -10.02 17.10 -1.78
CA VAL A 128 -9.10 16.24 -2.54
C VAL A 128 -9.81 15.00 -3.06
N SER A 129 -10.61 14.31 -2.23
CA SER A 129 -11.39 13.13 -2.67
C SER A 129 -12.36 13.47 -3.80
N LYS A 130 -12.98 14.65 -3.77
CA LYS A 130 -13.83 15.12 -4.87
C LYS A 130 -13.04 15.31 -6.17
N LYS A 131 -11.84 15.88 -6.08
CA LYS A 131 -10.93 16.01 -7.24
C LYS A 131 -10.48 14.65 -7.77
N ALA A 132 -10.18 13.70 -6.88
CA ALA A 132 -9.86 12.34 -7.27
C ALA A 132 -11.03 11.66 -7.99
N GLU A 133 -12.28 11.85 -7.52
CA GLU A 133 -13.46 11.36 -8.20
C GLU A 133 -13.66 11.97 -9.59
N GLU A 134 -13.45 13.28 -9.73
CA GLU A 134 -13.49 13.98 -11.03
C GLU A 134 -12.46 13.36 -11.99
N PHE A 135 -11.20 13.14 -11.51
CA PHE A 135 -10.15 12.50 -12.32
C PHE A 135 -10.54 11.08 -12.74
N ILE A 136 -10.97 10.23 -11.81
CA ILE A 136 -11.37 8.84 -12.08
C ILE A 136 -12.47 8.77 -13.13
N THR A 137 -13.45 9.67 -13.03
CA THR A 137 -14.58 9.76 -13.97
C THR A 137 -14.14 10.16 -15.38
N LEU A 138 -13.19 11.08 -15.48
CA LEU A 138 -12.66 11.59 -16.76
C LEU A 138 -11.64 10.63 -17.40
N HIS A 139 -10.97 9.80 -16.59
CA HIS A 139 -9.89 8.92 -17.02
C HIS A 139 -10.16 7.44 -16.69
N PRO A 140 -11.27 6.84 -17.18
CA PRO A 140 -11.64 5.45 -16.81
C PRO A 140 -10.68 4.38 -17.36
N GLN A 141 -9.82 4.74 -18.31
CA GLN A 141 -8.81 3.85 -18.87
C GLN A 141 -7.43 4.01 -18.22
N SER A 142 -7.28 4.97 -17.32
CA SER A 142 -6.02 5.24 -16.64
C SER A 142 -5.81 4.33 -15.43
N PHE A 143 -4.63 3.72 -15.33
CA PHE A 143 -4.22 2.96 -14.15
C PHE A 143 -4.01 3.86 -12.92
N ILE A 144 -3.74 5.15 -13.12
CA ILE A 144 -3.74 6.13 -12.03
C ILE A 144 -5.09 6.18 -11.32
N SER A 145 -6.20 6.00 -12.04
CA SER A 145 -7.53 5.92 -11.43
C SER A 145 -7.64 4.78 -10.40
N ALA A 146 -6.98 3.64 -10.64
CA ALA A 146 -6.94 2.55 -9.67
C ALA A 146 -6.17 2.92 -8.38
N TYR A 147 -5.06 3.63 -8.52
CA TYR A 147 -4.29 4.13 -7.38
C TYR A 147 -5.08 5.19 -6.59
N LEU A 148 -5.73 6.12 -7.27
CA LEU A 148 -6.56 7.15 -6.60
C LEU A 148 -7.75 6.55 -5.86
N ILE A 149 -8.39 5.51 -6.41
CA ILE A 149 -9.44 4.77 -5.69
C ILE A 149 -8.87 4.17 -4.41
N ASN A 150 -7.71 3.51 -4.49
CA ASN A 150 -7.07 2.94 -3.31
C ASN A 150 -6.77 4.02 -2.26
N ASP A 151 -6.13 5.11 -2.64
CA ASP A 151 -5.57 6.09 -1.69
C ASP A 151 -6.64 6.99 -1.07
N TYR A 152 -7.65 7.37 -1.85
CA TYR A 152 -8.65 8.36 -1.39
C TYR A 152 -9.98 7.76 -0.98
N PHE A 153 -10.30 6.51 -1.34
CA PHE A 153 -11.59 5.89 -1.03
C PHE A 153 -11.49 4.59 -0.27
N VAL A 154 -10.40 3.81 -0.45
CA VAL A 154 -10.20 2.53 0.25
C VAL A 154 -9.39 2.73 1.52
N GLN A 155 -8.25 3.43 1.45
CA GLN A 155 -7.35 3.69 2.59
C GLN A 155 -7.88 4.85 3.47
N VAL A 156 -9.15 4.78 3.82
CA VAL A 156 -9.83 5.77 4.67
C VAL A 156 -10.42 5.08 5.90
N PRO A 157 -10.63 5.81 7.01
CA PRO A 157 -11.14 5.24 8.25
C PRO A 157 -12.44 4.45 8.10
N GLN A 158 -13.35 4.94 7.26
CA GLN A 158 -14.65 4.32 7.01
C GLN A 158 -14.90 4.31 5.50
N PRO A 159 -14.42 3.27 4.77
CA PRO A 159 -14.61 3.16 3.33
C PRO A 159 -16.09 3.01 2.97
N ASP A 160 -16.59 3.86 2.10
CA ASP A 160 -17.91 3.70 1.52
C ASP A 160 -17.84 2.69 0.36
N ILE A 161 -18.27 1.46 0.63
CA ILE A 161 -18.18 0.35 -0.31
C ILE A 161 -19.03 0.57 -1.57
N GLU A 162 -20.22 1.17 -1.44
CA GLU A 162 -21.07 1.44 -2.60
C GLU A 162 -20.45 2.53 -3.47
N LYS A 163 -19.86 3.56 -2.85
CA LYS A 163 -19.10 4.59 -3.57
C LYS A 163 -17.91 4.00 -4.31
N ILE A 164 -17.10 3.16 -3.65
CA ILE A 164 -15.95 2.51 -4.27
C ILE A 164 -16.39 1.66 -5.47
N ARG A 165 -17.46 0.87 -5.34
CA ARG A 165 -18.04 0.10 -6.46
C ARG A 165 -18.44 0.99 -7.62
N SER A 166 -19.16 2.08 -7.33
CA SER A 166 -19.61 3.04 -8.36
C SER A 166 -18.45 3.70 -9.12
N LEU A 167 -17.27 3.83 -8.48
CA LEU A 167 -16.05 4.34 -9.13
C LEU A 167 -15.35 3.27 -9.96
N ILE A 168 -15.39 2.01 -9.53
CA ILE A 168 -14.77 0.90 -10.25
C ILE A 168 -15.59 0.46 -11.47
N ASP A 169 -16.92 0.48 -11.37
CA ASP A 169 -17.82 -0.04 -12.42
C ASP A 169 -17.58 0.55 -13.82
N PRO A 170 -17.34 1.87 -13.99
CA PRO A 170 -17.07 2.47 -15.30
C PRO A 170 -15.65 2.26 -15.83
N LEU A 171 -14.71 1.75 -15.02
CA LEU A 171 -13.31 1.61 -15.44
C LEU A 171 -13.15 0.60 -16.57
N GLY A 172 -12.10 0.79 -17.39
CA GLY A 172 -11.74 -0.13 -18.46
C GLY A 172 -11.35 -1.53 -17.96
N GLY A 173 -11.53 -2.54 -18.79
CA GLY A 173 -11.24 -3.93 -18.43
C GLY A 173 -9.79 -4.14 -17.95
N SER A 174 -8.81 -3.59 -18.67
CA SER A 174 -7.39 -3.69 -18.30
C SER A 174 -7.09 -3.06 -16.93
N VAL A 175 -7.75 -1.94 -16.58
CA VAL A 175 -7.63 -1.29 -15.29
C VAL A 175 -8.27 -2.14 -14.19
N LYS A 176 -9.47 -2.71 -14.47
CA LYS A 176 -10.17 -3.62 -13.54
C LYS A 176 -9.38 -4.89 -13.26
N ASP A 177 -8.70 -5.41 -14.26
CA ASP A 177 -7.88 -6.62 -14.17
C ASP A 177 -6.51 -6.35 -13.52
N SER A 178 -6.17 -5.08 -13.24
CA SER A 178 -4.92 -4.72 -12.60
C SER A 178 -4.82 -5.33 -11.19
N ARG A 179 -3.60 -5.65 -10.78
CA ARG A 179 -3.34 -6.18 -9.43
C ARG A 179 -3.72 -5.16 -8.35
N VAL A 180 -3.55 -3.87 -8.62
CA VAL A 180 -3.96 -2.78 -7.71
C VAL A 180 -5.43 -2.92 -7.35
N LEU A 181 -6.32 -2.96 -8.34
CA LEU A 181 -7.75 -3.17 -8.11
C LEU A 181 -8.09 -4.58 -7.65
N GLY A 182 -7.34 -5.58 -8.08
CA GLY A 182 -7.50 -6.95 -7.60
C GLY A 182 -7.31 -7.08 -6.08
N VAL A 183 -6.39 -6.32 -5.49
CA VAL A 183 -6.22 -6.23 -4.02
C VAL A 183 -7.42 -5.51 -3.40
N VAL A 184 -7.84 -4.38 -3.95
CA VAL A 184 -9.02 -3.62 -3.50
C VAL A 184 -10.26 -4.51 -3.51
N LEU A 185 -10.58 -5.15 -4.64
CA LEU A 185 -11.78 -5.99 -4.78
C LEU A 185 -11.79 -7.20 -3.84
N LYS A 186 -10.61 -7.82 -3.60
CA LYS A 186 -10.49 -8.93 -2.63
C LYS A 186 -10.66 -8.47 -1.19
N SER A 187 -10.35 -7.22 -0.89
CA SER A 187 -10.51 -6.65 0.46
C SER A 187 -11.94 -6.21 0.75
N MET A 188 -12.73 -5.93 -0.30
CA MET A 188 -14.12 -5.51 -0.12
C MET A 188 -15.03 -6.63 0.39
N PRO A 189 -16.04 -6.32 1.24
CA PRO A 189 -17.10 -7.25 1.58
C PRO A 189 -17.82 -7.71 0.31
N THR A 190 -18.04 -9.02 0.17
CA THR A 190 -18.94 -9.53 -0.87
C THR A 190 -20.38 -9.19 -0.53
N LYS A 191 -21.22 -8.87 -1.52
CA LYS A 191 -22.67 -8.54 -1.32
C LYS A 191 -23.45 -9.62 -0.54
N ASP A 192 -22.90 -10.84 -0.45
CA ASP A 192 -23.55 -12.00 0.19
C ASP A 192 -23.08 -12.29 1.62
N LYS A 193 -22.20 -11.45 2.22
CA LYS A 193 -21.90 -11.57 3.65
C LYS A 193 -23.12 -11.08 4.43
N ASN A 194 -23.87 -12.05 4.94
CA ASN A 194 -25.02 -11.82 5.84
C ASN A 194 -24.65 -10.83 6.94
N GLU A 195 -25.56 -9.94 7.32
CA GLU A 195 -25.47 -9.03 8.50
C GLU A 195 -24.99 -9.71 9.79
N ARG A 196 -25.04 -11.05 9.86
CA ARG A 196 -24.49 -11.84 10.97
C ARG A 196 -22.97 -11.80 11.03
N ASP A 197 -22.26 -11.78 9.87
CA ASP A 197 -20.79 -11.84 9.85
C ASP A 197 -20.16 -10.49 10.25
N GLU A 198 -20.86 -9.37 10.08
CA GLU A 198 -20.41 -8.06 10.53
C GLU A 198 -20.58 -7.83 12.05
N LYS A 199 -21.49 -8.58 12.68
CA LYS A 199 -21.75 -8.47 14.12
C LYS A 199 -20.79 -9.27 14.98
N TYR A 200 -20.02 -10.18 14.42
CA TYR A 200 -19.15 -11.08 15.18
C TYR A 200 -17.74 -11.10 14.59
N LEU A 201 -16.77 -11.05 15.49
CA LEU A 201 -15.37 -11.22 15.10
C LEU A 201 -15.17 -12.59 14.42
N ALA A 202 -14.50 -12.61 13.26
CA ALA A 202 -14.14 -13.86 12.59
C ALA A 202 -13.18 -14.69 13.47
N TYR A 203 -13.29 -16.02 13.39
CA TYR A 203 -12.39 -16.91 14.10
C TYR A 203 -10.96 -16.79 13.58
N PHE A 204 -9.98 -16.83 14.46
CA PHE A 204 -8.58 -16.78 14.07
C PHE A 204 -7.66 -17.60 14.99
N SER A 205 -6.45 -17.83 14.51
CA SER A 205 -5.36 -18.42 15.26
C SER A 205 -4.05 -17.74 14.87
N CYS A 206 -3.35 -17.17 15.85
CA CYS A 206 -2.05 -16.52 15.67
C CYS A 206 -1.06 -16.99 16.74
N LYS A 207 0.25 -16.87 16.47
CA LYS A 207 1.30 -17.18 17.44
C LYS A 207 1.59 -16.02 18.37
N ASP A 208 1.71 -16.28 19.65
CA ASP A 208 2.20 -15.33 20.64
C ASP A 208 3.73 -15.17 20.58
N ARG A 209 4.28 -14.33 21.47
CA ARG A 209 5.73 -14.09 21.60
C ARG A 209 6.56 -15.36 21.85
N ASN A 210 5.95 -16.37 22.45
CA ASN A 210 6.58 -17.63 22.79
C ASN A 210 6.39 -18.71 21.71
N GLY A 211 5.71 -18.36 20.61
CA GLY A 211 5.39 -19.28 19.52
C GLY A 211 4.19 -20.19 19.79
N LYS A 212 3.47 -19.98 20.91
CA LYS A 212 2.23 -20.69 21.24
C LYS A 212 1.07 -20.14 20.43
N TYR A 213 0.23 -21.02 19.87
CA TYR A 213 -0.97 -20.59 19.17
C TYR A 213 -2.01 -20.04 20.16
N ILE A 214 -2.41 -18.81 19.94
CA ILE A 214 -3.56 -18.17 20.55
C ILE A 214 -4.72 -18.33 19.60
N THR A 215 -5.71 -19.10 20.01
CA THR A 215 -6.96 -19.29 19.28
C THR A 215 -8.05 -18.53 20.00
N TRP A 216 -8.91 -17.87 19.24
CA TRP A 216 -10.09 -17.28 19.82
C TRP A 216 -11.17 -18.36 19.96
N SER A 217 -11.43 -18.81 21.16
CA SER A 217 -12.59 -19.64 21.48
C SER A 217 -13.64 -18.79 22.20
N SER A 218 -14.90 -19.19 22.11
CA SER A 218 -16.01 -18.53 22.80
C SER A 218 -15.92 -18.65 24.33
N SER A 219 -14.98 -19.42 24.86
CA SER A 219 -14.78 -19.65 26.28
C SER A 219 -13.72 -18.72 26.90
N THR A 220 -13.80 -17.44 26.65
CA THR A 220 -12.93 -16.48 27.32
C THR A 220 -13.51 -16.13 28.68
N GLU A 221 -12.69 -16.19 29.73
CA GLU A 221 -13.09 -15.83 31.09
C GLU A 221 -13.45 -14.35 31.21
N ASN A 222 -12.87 -13.48 30.35
CA ASN A 222 -13.11 -12.05 30.38
C ASN A 222 -14.45 -11.68 29.73
N SER A 223 -15.10 -10.66 30.28
CA SER A 223 -16.36 -10.15 29.75
C SER A 223 -16.18 -9.37 28.45
N TYR A 224 -15.04 -8.66 28.31
CA TYR A 224 -14.72 -7.85 27.16
C TYR A 224 -13.26 -8.03 26.72
N THR A 225 -13.05 -7.95 25.42
CA THR A 225 -11.71 -7.94 24.81
C THR A 225 -11.60 -6.79 23.82
N LEU A 226 -10.56 -5.99 23.96
CA LEU A 226 -10.17 -5.02 22.96
C LEU A 226 -9.13 -5.65 22.04
N LEU A 227 -9.47 -5.78 20.77
CA LEU A 227 -8.49 -6.11 19.72
C LEU A 227 -7.88 -4.81 19.23
N ASN A 228 -6.58 -4.70 19.33
CA ASN A 228 -5.81 -3.58 18.78
C ASN A 228 -4.94 -4.10 17.62
N PHE A 229 -5.25 -3.65 16.41
CA PHE A 229 -4.44 -3.89 15.22
C PHE A 229 -3.42 -2.77 15.10
N TRP A 230 -2.14 -3.12 15.06
CA TRP A 230 -1.04 -2.17 15.15
C TRP A 230 0.21 -2.63 14.43
N ALA A 231 1.24 -1.79 14.34
CA ALA A 231 2.57 -2.19 13.90
C ALA A 231 3.64 -1.31 14.56
N SER A 232 4.85 -1.85 14.76
CA SER A 232 5.97 -1.12 15.36
C SER A 232 6.47 0.03 14.46
N TRP A 233 6.29 -0.08 13.17
CA TRP A 233 6.65 0.94 12.18
C TRP A 233 5.60 2.06 12.04
N ASP A 234 4.40 1.90 12.61
CA ASP A 234 3.34 2.93 12.56
C ASP A 234 3.34 3.79 13.83
N LYS A 235 3.77 5.04 13.70
CA LYS A 235 3.87 6.00 14.83
C LYS A 235 2.54 6.23 15.55
N THR A 236 1.43 6.25 14.79
CA THR A 236 0.09 6.44 15.37
C THR A 236 -0.32 5.24 16.22
N SER A 237 -0.02 4.04 15.77
CA SER A 237 -0.21 2.80 16.55
C SER A 237 0.57 2.85 17.86
N MET A 238 1.82 3.28 17.85
CA MET A 238 2.64 3.38 19.06
C MET A 238 2.04 4.37 20.07
N ALA A 239 1.61 5.55 19.64
CA ALA A 239 0.96 6.55 20.51
C ALA A 239 -0.36 6.04 21.10
N VAL A 240 -1.16 5.28 20.33
CA VAL A 240 -2.39 4.64 20.82
C VAL A 240 -2.08 3.56 21.84
N ARG A 241 -1.04 2.75 21.64
CA ARG A 241 -0.61 1.74 22.62
C ARG A 241 -0.23 2.34 23.96
N ASP A 242 0.49 3.46 23.98
CA ASP A 242 0.81 4.19 25.22
C ASP A 242 -0.46 4.61 25.95
N SER A 243 -1.44 5.15 25.23
CA SER A 243 -2.74 5.56 25.79
C SER A 243 -3.54 4.36 26.33
N LEU A 244 -3.55 3.24 25.59
CA LEU A 244 -4.21 1.99 26.02
C LEU A 244 -3.55 1.43 27.28
N THR A 245 -2.23 1.51 27.42
CA THR A 245 -1.50 1.06 28.61
C THR A 245 -2.01 1.77 29.87
N GLU A 246 -2.19 3.07 29.81
CA GLU A 246 -2.70 3.85 30.94
C GLU A 246 -4.18 3.60 31.22
N MET A 247 -4.96 3.31 30.19
CA MET A 247 -6.38 2.95 30.34
C MET A 247 -6.55 1.58 31.02
N VAL A 248 -5.82 0.58 30.55
CA VAL A 248 -5.95 -0.82 31.00
C VAL A 248 -5.59 -0.97 32.46
N LYS A 249 -4.60 -0.23 32.98
CA LYS A 249 -4.24 -0.22 34.40
C LYS A 249 -5.41 0.13 35.34
N LYS A 250 -6.45 0.77 34.82
CA LYS A 250 -7.64 1.20 35.58
C LYS A 250 -8.80 0.21 35.49
N LEU A 251 -8.68 -0.82 34.67
CA LEU A 251 -9.74 -1.77 34.39
C LEU A 251 -9.51 -3.09 35.15
N PRO A 252 -10.60 -3.80 35.60
CA PRO A 252 -10.48 -5.07 36.27
C PRO A 252 -9.89 -6.14 35.33
N GLU A 253 -8.83 -6.82 35.79
CA GLU A 253 -8.13 -7.87 35.01
C GLU A 253 -9.00 -9.05 34.66
N ASP A 254 -9.95 -9.40 35.50
CA ASP A 254 -10.89 -10.48 35.30
C ASP A 254 -12.00 -10.17 34.30
N LYS A 255 -12.24 -8.91 33.99
CA LYS A 255 -13.32 -8.46 33.10
C LYS A 255 -12.85 -7.95 31.73
N PHE A 256 -11.61 -7.46 31.66
CA PHE A 256 -11.10 -6.80 30.47
C PHE A 256 -9.69 -7.26 30.12
N ARG A 257 -9.45 -7.47 28.84
CA ARG A 257 -8.11 -7.74 28.31
C ARG A 257 -7.88 -7.07 26.97
N VAL A 258 -6.62 -6.93 26.58
CA VAL A 258 -6.21 -6.46 25.27
C VAL A 258 -5.55 -7.59 24.50
N LEU A 259 -5.98 -7.80 23.27
CA LEU A 259 -5.33 -8.66 22.30
C LEU A 259 -4.74 -7.81 21.18
N ASN A 260 -3.44 -7.68 21.19
CA ASN A 260 -2.70 -6.89 20.22
C ASN A 260 -2.31 -7.78 19.03
N ILE A 261 -2.77 -7.42 17.85
CA ILE A 261 -2.49 -8.13 16.60
C ILE A 261 -1.54 -7.26 15.78
N SER A 262 -0.28 -7.66 15.76
CA SER A 262 0.75 -6.91 15.05
C SER A 262 0.76 -7.25 13.56
N LEU A 263 0.94 -6.19 12.74
CA LEU A 263 1.16 -6.25 11.31
C LEU A 263 2.65 -6.10 10.96
N ASP A 264 3.53 -6.41 11.88
CA ASP A 264 4.96 -6.39 11.62
C ASP A 264 5.40 -7.52 10.67
N TYR A 265 6.45 -7.25 9.91
CA TYR A 265 7.11 -8.23 9.04
C TYR A 265 8.36 -8.83 9.67
N GLU A 266 8.96 -8.13 10.66
CA GLU A 266 10.21 -8.49 11.29
C GLU A 266 9.99 -8.83 12.78
N LYS A 267 10.44 -10.02 13.15
CA LYS A 267 10.26 -10.55 14.50
C LYS A 267 10.94 -9.70 15.57
N GLU A 268 12.18 -9.28 15.30
CA GLU A 268 13.01 -8.54 16.24
C GLU A 268 12.40 -7.16 16.54
N LYS A 269 11.92 -6.44 15.54
CA LYS A 269 11.27 -5.13 15.70
C LYS A 269 9.97 -5.24 16.50
N TRP A 270 9.16 -6.25 16.19
CA TRP A 270 7.94 -6.53 16.97
C TRP A 270 8.25 -6.84 18.43
N LEU A 271 9.21 -7.75 18.71
CA LEU A 271 9.57 -8.13 20.08
C LEU A 271 10.15 -6.95 20.87
N ASP A 272 10.97 -6.10 20.26
CA ASP A 272 11.50 -4.89 20.90
C ASP A 272 10.39 -3.91 21.27
N ALA A 273 9.43 -3.70 20.36
CA ALA A 273 8.28 -2.83 20.62
C ALA A 273 7.32 -3.35 21.70
N CYS A 274 7.33 -4.67 21.98
CA CYS A 274 6.47 -5.31 22.99
C CYS A 274 7.15 -5.61 24.33
N LYS A 275 8.43 -5.26 24.50
CA LYS A 275 9.23 -5.72 25.66
C LYS A 275 8.68 -5.26 27.02
N ASP A 276 8.09 -4.08 27.08
CA ASP A 276 7.59 -3.43 28.30
C ASP A 276 6.08 -3.55 28.49
N ASP A 277 5.41 -4.42 27.72
CA ASP A 277 3.96 -4.57 27.75
C ASP A 277 3.45 -5.17 29.06
N SER A 278 2.23 -4.78 29.42
CA SER A 278 1.51 -5.31 30.57
C SER A 278 1.26 -6.83 30.45
N LYS A 279 1.21 -7.53 31.59
CA LYS A 279 0.84 -8.95 31.63
C LYS A 279 -0.60 -9.22 31.17
N GLN A 280 -1.48 -8.22 31.20
CA GLN A 280 -2.86 -8.28 30.70
C GLN A 280 -2.94 -8.26 29.16
N TRP A 281 -1.82 -8.03 28.49
CA TRP A 281 -1.75 -7.93 27.05
C TRP A 281 -1.33 -9.26 26.43
N ILE A 282 -2.11 -9.69 25.48
CA ILE A 282 -1.76 -10.83 24.62
C ILE A 282 -1.23 -10.26 23.32
N GLU A 283 0.04 -10.51 23.01
CA GLU A 283 0.70 -10.09 21.79
C GLU A 283 0.77 -11.23 20.80
N VAL A 284 0.26 -11.03 19.58
CA VAL A 284 0.33 -12.00 18.49
C VAL A 284 0.82 -11.36 17.20
N CYS A 285 1.61 -12.11 16.44
CA CYS A 285 2.10 -11.72 15.12
C CYS A 285 2.32 -12.95 14.23
N ASP A 286 2.03 -12.85 12.93
CA ASP A 286 2.34 -13.89 11.94
C ASP A 286 3.36 -13.45 10.91
N TYR A 287 3.89 -12.24 11.05
CA TYR A 287 4.90 -11.61 10.17
C TYR A 287 4.47 -11.45 8.71
N LYS A 288 3.17 -11.37 8.46
CA LYS A 288 2.60 -11.23 7.11
C LYS A 288 2.03 -9.84 6.83
N GLY A 289 2.14 -8.92 7.78
CA GLY A 289 1.61 -7.56 7.66
C GLY A 289 0.14 -7.55 7.24
N TRP A 290 -0.20 -6.83 6.22
CA TRP A 290 -1.55 -6.78 5.63
C TRP A 290 -2.02 -8.13 5.05
N GLY A 291 -1.09 -9.07 4.83
CA GLY A 291 -1.37 -10.46 4.44
C GLY A 291 -1.94 -11.32 5.56
N ASN A 292 -1.93 -10.85 6.82
CA ASN A 292 -2.45 -11.56 7.97
C ASN A 292 -3.93 -11.93 7.79
N GLN A 293 -4.28 -13.20 8.09
CA GLN A 293 -5.62 -13.69 7.88
C GLN A 293 -6.66 -12.99 8.78
N VAL A 294 -6.30 -12.65 10.01
CA VAL A 294 -7.18 -11.94 10.95
C VAL A 294 -7.53 -10.54 10.42
N VAL A 295 -6.55 -9.85 9.87
CA VAL A 295 -6.70 -8.54 9.23
C VAL A 295 -7.70 -8.61 8.08
N LYS A 296 -7.52 -9.58 7.17
CA LYS A 296 -8.40 -9.77 6.00
C LYS A 296 -9.82 -10.16 6.38
N GLN A 297 -9.97 -11.11 7.30
CA GLN A 297 -11.28 -11.63 7.70
C GLN A 297 -12.13 -10.61 8.47
N ASN A 298 -11.49 -9.67 9.16
CA ASN A 298 -12.18 -8.64 9.95
C ASN A 298 -12.19 -7.27 9.25
N ASN A 299 -11.86 -7.22 7.96
CA ASN A 299 -11.88 -6.02 7.13
C ASN A 299 -11.11 -4.87 7.79
N ILE A 300 -9.82 -5.10 8.12
CA ILE A 300 -8.93 -4.08 8.66
C ILE A 300 -8.13 -3.47 7.52
N TYR A 301 -8.24 -2.16 7.36
CA TYR A 301 -7.64 -1.42 6.24
C TYR A 301 -6.75 -0.26 6.67
N LYS A 302 -6.74 0.07 7.97
CA LYS A 302 -5.92 1.16 8.54
C LYS A 302 -5.28 0.72 9.84
N LEU A 303 -4.22 1.41 10.25
CA LEU A 303 -3.61 1.32 11.56
C LEU A 303 -3.60 2.69 12.25
N PRO A 304 -3.75 2.70 13.57
CA PRO A 304 -4.31 1.62 14.37
C PRO A 304 -5.80 1.41 14.09
N THR A 305 -6.29 0.19 14.33
CA THR A 305 -7.74 -0.08 14.38
C THR A 305 -8.04 -0.83 15.68
N ASN A 306 -9.09 -0.41 16.37
CA ASN A 306 -9.54 -1.04 17.60
C ASN A 306 -10.93 -1.63 17.42
N ILE A 307 -11.13 -2.87 17.92
CA ILE A 307 -12.43 -3.53 17.93
C ILE A 307 -12.70 -4.03 19.35
N LEU A 308 -13.76 -3.52 19.96
CA LEU A 308 -14.25 -4.02 21.24
C LEU A 308 -15.27 -5.14 21.02
N ILE A 309 -15.05 -6.27 21.65
CA ILE A 309 -15.96 -7.42 21.59
C ILE A 309 -16.35 -7.92 22.99
N ASP A 310 -17.52 -8.55 23.04
CA ASP A 310 -17.95 -9.31 24.22
C ASP A 310 -17.36 -10.74 24.22
N ARG A 311 -17.65 -11.50 25.28
CA ARG A 311 -17.22 -12.90 25.43
C ARG A 311 -17.74 -13.84 24.32
N ASN A 312 -18.80 -13.45 23.60
CA ASN A 312 -19.37 -14.23 22.50
C ASN A 312 -18.82 -13.80 21.14
N ARG A 313 -17.80 -12.94 21.12
CA ARG A 313 -17.19 -12.32 19.93
C ARG A 313 -18.08 -11.32 19.19
N LYS A 314 -19.19 -10.92 19.82
CA LYS A 314 -20.03 -9.88 19.24
C LYS A 314 -19.28 -8.56 19.29
N VAL A 315 -19.20 -7.89 18.14
CA VAL A 315 -18.61 -6.56 18.04
C VAL A 315 -19.53 -5.56 18.74
N ILE A 316 -18.97 -4.89 19.73
CA ILE A 316 -19.65 -3.84 20.51
C ILE A 316 -19.35 -2.49 19.88
N ASP A 317 -18.07 -2.27 19.50
CA ASP A 317 -17.60 -1.03 18.92
C ASP A 317 -16.39 -1.28 18.01
N LYS A 318 -16.22 -0.44 16.99
CA LYS A 318 -15.09 -0.47 16.05
C LYS A 318 -14.80 0.94 15.57
N ASP A 319 -13.52 1.39 15.68
CA ASP A 319 -13.03 2.68 15.19
C ASP A 319 -12.31 2.59 13.83
#